data_04966d5cd84a73809638ccae8e84bdf5
#
_entry.id   04966d5cd84a73809638ccae8e84bdf5
#
_cell.length_a   1.000
_cell.length_b   1.000
_cell.length_c   1.000
_cell.angle_alpha   90.00
_cell.angle_beta   90.00
_cell.angle_gamma   90.00
#
_symmetry.space_group_name_H-M   'P 1'
#
loop_
_entity.id
_entity.type
_entity.pdbx_description
1 polymer ?
#
loop_
_entity_poly.entity_id
_entity_poly.type
_entity_poly.pdbx_seq_one_letter_code
_entity_poly.pdbx_strand_id
1 'polypeptide(L)'
;MNKSKSYPEIYKHLHVNTLRKSKSLEDVNENMFQFESFFEGDGPLGIHFQEKDEEIIVSDIIDLTVASETFGLYRGMVLINVNNESIVEMSFAQVMKKIASSWKSRSSVSLQFKRKVNVEIYHLLDSINYLGYYENFIELGTKEKIDFEFVEYDDLIQMGIPKEKIKDFTKLNATILSER
;
A
#
# COMPACT_ATOMS: atom_id res chain seq x y z
N MET A 1 -36.04 -8.23 -7.06
CA MET A 1 -35.01 -8.98 -7.78
C MET A 1 -33.68 -8.24 -7.57
N ASN A 2 -32.94 -8.63 -6.54
CA ASN A 2 -31.63 -8.04 -6.23
C ASN A 2 -30.56 -8.76 -7.06
N LYS A 3 -29.98 -8.04 -8.03
CA LYS A 3 -28.80 -8.51 -8.73
C LYS A 3 -27.60 -8.37 -7.80
N SER A 4 -27.11 -9.49 -7.29
CA SER A 4 -25.80 -9.58 -6.65
C SER A 4 -24.74 -9.13 -7.66
N LYS A 5 -24.05 -8.02 -7.37
CA LYS A 5 -22.85 -7.64 -8.11
C LYS A 5 -21.77 -8.68 -7.78
N SER A 6 -21.50 -9.57 -8.73
CA SER A 6 -20.33 -10.42 -8.70
C SER A 6 -19.10 -9.53 -8.86
N TYR A 7 -18.17 -9.59 -7.91
CA TYR A 7 -16.87 -8.97 -8.03
C TYR A 7 -16.14 -9.59 -9.24
N PRO A 8 -15.52 -8.77 -10.10
CA PRO A 8 -14.84 -9.30 -11.28
C PRO A 8 -13.67 -10.20 -10.89
N GLU A 9 -13.47 -11.28 -11.64
CA GLU A 9 -12.35 -12.25 -11.50
C GLU A 9 -10.96 -11.66 -11.85
N ILE A 10 -10.71 -10.37 -11.60
CA ILE A 10 -9.48 -9.65 -11.93
C ILE A 10 -8.28 -10.09 -11.06
N TYR A 11 -8.53 -10.87 -10.01
CA TYR A 11 -7.48 -11.27 -9.05
C TYR A 11 -6.52 -12.38 -9.52
N LYS A 12 -6.60 -12.83 -10.77
CA LYS A 12 -5.79 -13.99 -11.26
C LYS A 12 -4.37 -13.66 -11.73
N HIS A 13 -3.97 -12.40 -11.79
CA HIS A 13 -2.62 -12.01 -12.26
C HIS A 13 -1.85 -11.04 -11.36
N LEU A 14 -2.14 -11.03 -10.06
CA LEU A 14 -1.25 -10.39 -9.11
C LEU A 14 0.02 -11.23 -8.99
N HIS A 15 1.03 -10.94 -9.81
CA HIS A 15 2.40 -11.20 -9.42
C HIS A 15 2.68 -10.33 -8.20
N VAL A 16 2.49 -10.91 -7.03
CA VAL A 16 3.12 -10.42 -5.80
C VAL A 16 4.60 -10.54 -6.05
N ASN A 17 5.20 -9.49 -6.61
CA ASN A 17 6.64 -9.39 -6.70
C ASN A 17 7.15 -9.40 -5.26
N THR A 18 7.71 -10.53 -4.92
CA THR A 18 8.37 -10.88 -3.68
C THR A 18 9.11 -9.66 -3.14
N LEU A 19 8.76 -9.25 -1.93
CA LEU A 19 9.51 -8.32 -1.11
C LEU A 19 10.99 -8.75 -1.12
N ARG A 20 11.79 -8.18 -2.00
CA ARG A 20 13.23 -8.35 -1.97
C ARG A 20 13.76 -7.58 -0.78
N LYS A 21 14.11 -8.31 0.29
CA LYS A 21 15.03 -7.79 1.29
C LYS A 21 16.27 -7.31 0.55
N SER A 22 16.48 -6.01 0.44
CA SER A 22 17.73 -5.47 -0.07
C SER A 22 18.83 -5.85 0.94
N LYS A 23 19.68 -6.79 0.55
CA LYS A 23 20.95 -7.05 1.23
C LYS A 23 21.94 -6.00 0.76
N SER A 24 22.03 -4.88 1.42
CA SER A 24 23.25 -4.12 1.56
C SER A 24 23.34 -3.67 3.01
N LEU A 25 24.37 -4.17 3.65
CA LEU A 25 24.79 -3.83 4.99
C LEU A 25 25.12 -2.34 5.06
N GLU A 26 24.73 -1.74 6.18
CA GLU A 26 25.22 -0.49 6.78
C GLU A 26 24.30 0.74 6.79
N ASP A 27 22.99 0.63 6.46
CA ASP A 27 22.07 1.63 7.02
C ASP A 27 20.79 0.98 7.52
N VAL A 28 20.79 0.84 8.84
CA VAL A 28 19.72 0.27 9.67
C VAL A 28 18.49 1.14 9.59
N ASN A 29 17.63 0.87 8.62
CA ASN A 29 16.23 1.23 8.75
C ASN A 29 15.39 -0.02 8.45
N GLU A 30 15.40 -0.97 9.41
CA GLU A 30 14.76 -2.29 9.34
C GLU A 30 13.25 -2.22 9.00
N ASN A 31 12.68 -1.01 8.97
CA ASN A 31 11.26 -0.75 8.83
C ASN A 31 10.87 -0.16 7.47
N MET A 32 11.76 -0.20 6.46
CA MET A 32 11.46 0.35 5.14
C MET A 32 11.17 -0.77 4.14
N PHE A 33 9.96 -0.77 3.59
CA PHE A 33 9.57 -1.66 2.52
C PHE A 33 9.58 -0.91 1.18
N GLN A 34 10.04 -1.59 0.14
CA GLN A 34 9.95 -1.10 -1.23
C GLN A 34 8.80 -1.82 -1.94
N PHE A 35 8.05 -1.05 -2.69
CA PHE A 35 6.91 -1.49 -3.47
C PHE A 35 7.05 -0.93 -4.89
N GLU A 36 6.93 -1.80 -5.88
CA GLU A 36 6.92 -1.42 -7.28
C GLU A 36 5.55 -1.70 -7.87
N SER A 37 5.02 -0.73 -8.59
CA SER A 37 3.79 -0.89 -9.35
C SER A 37 3.96 -0.44 -10.79
N PHE A 38 3.43 -1.24 -11.68
CA PHE A 38 3.31 -0.93 -13.09
C PHE A 38 1.87 -0.47 -13.37
N PHE A 39 1.74 0.76 -13.83
CA PHE A 39 0.47 1.37 -14.20
C PHE A 39 0.32 1.34 -15.71
N GLU A 40 -0.83 0.89 -16.21
CA GLU A 40 -1.16 0.84 -17.61
C GLU A 40 -2.66 1.09 -17.81
N GLY A 41 -3.02 1.91 -18.81
CA GLY A 41 -4.41 2.18 -19.13
C GLY A 41 -4.63 3.47 -19.91
N ASP A 42 -5.86 3.66 -20.37
CA ASP A 42 -6.25 4.82 -21.20
C ASP A 42 -6.81 6.00 -20.38
N GLY A 43 -6.94 5.85 -19.07
CA GLY A 43 -7.48 6.88 -18.18
C GLY A 43 -6.40 7.82 -17.59
N PRO A 44 -6.78 8.72 -16.69
CA PRO A 44 -5.82 9.46 -15.89
C PRO A 44 -5.09 8.52 -14.94
N LEU A 45 -3.79 8.75 -14.72
CA LEU A 45 -3.01 7.98 -13.74
C LEU A 45 -3.61 8.11 -12.33
N GLY A 46 -3.97 9.32 -11.92
CA GLY A 46 -4.74 9.56 -10.69
C GLY A 46 -3.92 9.59 -9.42
N ILE A 47 -2.61 9.80 -9.50
CA ILE A 47 -1.75 9.99 -8.32
C ILE A 47 -1.40 11.48 -8.20
N HIS A 48 -1.69 12.06 -7.02
CA HIS A 48 -1.16 13.36 -6.65
C HIS A 48 0.12 13.19 -5.83
N PHE A 49 1.13 13.94 -6.18
CA PHE A 49 2.39 13.99 -5.47
C PHE A 49 2.59 15.36 -4.84
N GLN A 50 3.31 15.40 -3.73
CA GLN A 50 3.83 16.62 -3.12
C GLN A 50 5.29 16.41 -2.71
N GLU A 51 6.05 17.50 -2.68
CA GLU A 51 7.39 17.52 -2.10
C GLU A 51 7.28 17.87 -0.62
N LYS A 52 7.88 17.06 0.23
CA LYS A 52 7.96 17.26 1.67
C LYS A 52 9.28 16.71 2.18
N ASP A 53 10.02 17.51 2.94
CA ASP A 53 11.31 17.13 3.54
C ASP A 53 12.29 16.51 2.53
N GLU A 54 12.38 17.13 1.33
CA GLU A 54 13.19 16.67 0.19
C GLU A 54 12.74 15.30 -0.41
N GLU A 55 11.64 14.74 0.05
CA GLU A 55 11.05 13.52 -0.48
C GLU A 55 9.79 13.83 -1.31
N ILE A 56 9.57 13.04 -2.36
CA ILE A 56 8.34 13.11 -3.16
C ILE A 56 7.37 12.05 -2.64
N ILE A 57 6.28 12.50 -2.04
CA ILE A 57 5.30 11.62 -1.42
C ILE A 57 3.98 11.60 -2.18
N VAL A 58 3.28 10.48 -2.11
CA VAL A 58 1.89 10.35 -2.55
C VAL A 58 1.01 11.16 -1.59
N SER A 59 0.45 12.28 -2.07
CA SER A 59 -0.43 13.12 -1.25
C SER A 59 -1.89 12.71 -1.37
N ASP A 60 -2.30 12.19 -2.54
CA ASP A 60 -3.66 11.72 -2.77
C ASP A 60 -3.72 10.72 -3.92
N ILE A 61 -4.77 9.87 -3.90
CA ILE A 61 -5.12 8.95 -4.98
C ILE A 61 -6.58 9.23 -5.35
N ILE A 62 -6.79 9.56 -6.63
CA ILE A 62 -8.11 9.97 -7.12
C ILE A 62 -8.93 8.70 -7.42
N ASP A 63 -10.15 8.63 -6.89
CA ASP A 63 -11.08 7.53 -7.16
C ASP A 63 -11.39 7.38 -8.66
N LEU A 64 -11.69 6.16 -9.08
CA LEU A 64 -12.02 5.80 -10.44
C LEU A 64 -10.92 6.10 -11.47
N THR A 65 -9.66 6.07 -11.04
CA THR A 65 -8.47 6.20 -11.90
C THR A 65 -7.64 4.92 -11.88
N VAL A 66 -6.65 4.84 -12.76
CA VAL A 66 -5.77 3.66 -12.84
C VAL A 66 -5.07 3.38 -11.50
N ALA A 67 -4.64 4.43 -10.79
CA ALA A 67 -3.98 4.27 -9.49
C ALA A 67 -4.92 3.77 -8.39
N SER A 68 -6.21 4.16 -8.41
CA SER A 68 -7.17 3.73 -7.38
C SER A 68 -7.50 2.24 -7.46
N GLU A 69 -7.28 1.61 -8.61
CA GLU A 69 -7.44 0.17 -8.81
C GLU A 69 -6.17 -0.62 -8.45
N THR A 70 -5.08 0.09 -8.13
CA THR A 70 -3.77 -0.52 -7.85
C THR A 70 -3.66 -0.90 -6.38
N PHE A 71 -3.64 -2.19 -6.12
CA PHE A 71 -3.44 -2.71 -4.77
C PHE A 71 -2.05 -2.34 -4.21
N GLY A 72 -2.02 -1.89 -2.97
CA GLY A 72 -0.77 -1.61 -2.25
C GLY A 72 -0.21 -0.20 -2.43
N LEU A 73 -0.89 0.68 -3.16
CA LEU A 73 -0.54 2.10 -3.25
C LEU A 73 -1.35 2.91 -2.20
N TYR A 74 -0.65 3.71 -1.40
CA TYR A 74 -1.27 4.49 -0.31
C TYR A 74 -0.69 5.89 -0.20
N ARG A 75 -1.43 6.80 0.41
CA ARG A 75 -0.95 8.14 0.79
C ARG A 75 0.25 8.02 1.74
N GLY A 76 1.20 8.94 1.62
CA GLY A 76 2.41 8.96 2.43
C GLY A 76 3.54 8.06 1.94
N MET A 77 3.33 7.22 0.91
CA MET A 77 4.41 6.51 0.27
C MET A 77 5.38 7.45 -0.41
N VAL A 78 6.68 7.20 -0.27
CA VAL A 78 7.74 7.99 -0.87
C VAL A 78 8.14 7.38 -2.22
N LEU A 79 8.06 8.16 -3.28
CA LEU A 79 8.52 7.77 -4.61
C LEU A 79 10.05 7.73 -4.61
N ILE A 80 10.64 6.67 -5.16
CA ILE A 80 12.11 6.51 -5.25
C ILE A 80 12.62 6.29 -6.67
N ASN A 81 11.82 5.66 -7.54
CA ASN A 81 12.19 5.45 -8.95
C ASN A 81 10.99 5.68 -9.87
N VAL A 82 11.30 6.11 -11.11
CA VAL A 82 10.36 6.20 -12.23
C VAL A 82 10.97 5.46 -13.43
N ASN A 83 10.29 4.41 -13.91
CA ASN A 83 10.76 3.54 -15.01
C ASN A 83 12.17 2.99 -14.74
N ASN A 84 12.39 2.47 -13.51
CA ASN A 84 13.67 1.92 -13.03
C ASN A 84 14.84 2.93 -12.93
N GLU A 85 14.58 4.23 -13.10
CA GLU A 85 15.57 5.27 -12.90
C GLU A 85 15.33 5.97 -11.55
N SER A 86 16.41 6.11 -10.77
CA SER A 86 16.39 6.83 -9.48
C SER A 86 16.04 8.31 -9.70
N ILE A 87 15.24 8.85 -8.76
CA ILE A 87 14.84 10.27 -8.80
C ILE A 87 15.60 11.13 -7.78
N VAL A 88 16.57 10.57 -7.05
CA VAL A 88 17.26 11.23 -5.93
C VAL A 88 17.89 12.57 -6.32
N GLU A 89 18.40 12.69 -7.55
CA GLU A 89 19.03 13.93 -8.02
C GLU A 89 18.10 14.81 -8.87
N MET A 90 16.82 14.47 -8.96
CA MET A 90 15.84 15.18 -9.77
C MET A 90 15.02 16.15 -8.92
N SER A 91 14.77 17.36 -9.45
CA SER A 91 13.78 18.25 -8.84
C SER A 91 12.36 17.69 -9.00
N PHE A 92 11.45 18.11 -8.12
CA PHE A 92 10.03 17.73 -8.18
C PHE A 92 9.45 17.94 -9.60
N ALA A 93 9.73 19.11 -10.20
CA ALA A 93 9.25 19.42 -11.56
C ALA A 93 9.78 18.45 -12.62
N GLN A 94 11.04 18.02 -12.52
CA GLN A 94 11.64 17.06 -13.45
C GLN A 94 10.97 15.68 -13.30
N VAL A 95 10.73 15.24 -12.08
CA VAL A 95 10.04 13.96 -11.78
C VAL A 95 8.61 13.98 -12.31
N MET A 96 7.85 15.03 -12.04
CA MET A 96 6.48 15.17 -12.56
C MET A 96 6.43 15.18 -14.08
N LYS A 97 7.36 15.88 -14.73
CA LYS A 97 7.49 15.88 -16.19
C LYS A 97 7.81 14.49 -16.73
N LYS A 98 8.69 13.73 -16.05
CA LYS A 98 9.06 12.37 -16.44
C LYS A 98 7.86 11.42 -16.38
N ILE A 99 7.11 11.43 -15.28
CA ILE A 99 5.89 10.64 -15.11
C ILE A 99 4.87 10.98 -16.18
N ALA A 100 4.56 12.29 -16.35
CA ALA A 100 3.58 12.75 -17.32
C ALA A 100 3.97 12.40 -18.77
N SER A 101 5.27 12.51 -19.11
CA SER A 101 5.76 12.16 -20.44
C SER A 101 5.65 10.66 -20.71
N SER A 102 6.00 9.81 -19.74
CA SER A 102 5.87 8.35 -19.85
C SER A 102 4.41 7.95 -20.02
N TRP A 103 3.54 8.50 -19.20
CA TRP A 103 2.11 8.23 -19.26
C TRP A 103 1.50 8.65 -20.61
N LYS A 104 1.81 9.87 -21.06
CA LYS A 104 1.29 10.40 -22.34
C LYS A 104 1.78 9.61 -23.56
N SER A 105 3.01 9.12 -23.55
CA SER A 105 3.63 8.49 -24.71
C SER A 105 3.35 6.99 -24.84
N ARG A 106 3.12 6.30 -23.71
CA ARG A 106 3.04 4.84 -23.64
C ARG A 106 1.79 4.32 -22.97
N SER A 107 0.95 5.21 -22.41
CA SER A 107 -0.15 4.85 -21.49
C SER A 107 0.29 3.92 -20.37
N SER A 108 1.59 4.01 -20.00
CA SER A 108 2.15 3.16 -18.95
C SER A 108 3.33 3.82 -18.25
N VAL A 109 3.51 3.52 -16.96
CA VAL A 109 4.65 3.94 -16.16
C VAL A 109 4.90 2.95 -15.03
N SER A 110 6.18 2.62 -14.77
CA SER A 110 6.59 1.91 -13.56
C SER A 110 7.02 2.92 -12.51
N LEU A 111 6.44 2.82 -11.32
CA LEU A 111 6.77 3.64 -10.17
C LEU A 111 7.19 2.74 -9.01
N GLN A 112 8.32 3.07 -8.39
CA GLN A 112 8.79 2.37 -7.22
C GLN A 112 8.73 3.29 -6.01
N PHE A 113 8.17 2.78 -4.95
CA PHE A 113 7.95 3.50 -3.70
C PHE A 113 8.67 2.83 -2.54
N LYS A 114 9.00 3.61 -1.52
CA LYS A 114 9.35 3.12 -0.19
C LYS A 114 8.30 3.59 0.82
N ARG A 115 8.10 2.79 1.87
CA ARG A 115 7.28 3.22 3.01
C ARG A 115 7.88 2.72 4.31
N LYS A 116 7.69 3.51 5.35
CA LYS A 116 7.97 3.08 6.72
C LYS A 116 6.78 2.24 7.20
N VAL A 117 7.06 1.08 7.77
CA VAL A 117 6.03 0.22 8.36
C VAL A 117 6.37 -0.10 9.81
N ASN A 118 5.35 -0.31 10.61
CA ASN A 118 5.51 -0.95 11.90
C ASN A 118 5.66 -2.46 11.64
N VAL A 119 6.87 -2.98 11.87
CA VAL A 119 7.21 -4.38 11.55
C VAL A 119 6.38 -5.36 12.37
N GLU A 120 6.09 -5.05 13.63
CA GLU A 120 5.29 -5.90 14.49
C GLU A 120 3.85 -6.03 13.96
N ILE A 121 3.20 -4.90 13.68
CA ILE A 121 1.85 -4.85 13.11
C ILE A 121 1.83 -5.54 11.73
N TYR A 122 2.86 -5.28 10.91
CA TYR A 122 2.98 -5.91 9.60
C TYR A 122 2.99 -7.43 9.71
N HIS A 123 3.84 -8.01 10.57
CA HIS A 123 3.92 -9.45 10.75
C HIS A 123 2.66 -10.06 11.36
N LEU A 124 2.00 -9.36 12.27
CA LEU A 124 0.73 -9.81 12.82
C LEU A 124 -0.35 -9.91 11.75
N LEU A 125 -0.49 -8.88 10.92
CA LEU A 125 -1.47 -8.87 9.83
C LEU A 125 -1.11 -9.88 8.72
N ASP A 126 0.18 -10.10 8.44
CA ASP A 126 0.64 -11.11 7.49
C ASP A 126 0.25 -12.52 7.94
N SER A 127 0.40 -12.81 9.24
CA SER A 127 0.09 -14.13 9.83
C SER A 127 -1.37 -14.58 9.63
N ILE A 128 -2.28 -13.62 9.43
CA ILE A 128 -3.71 -13.87 9.18
C ILE A 128 -4.17 -13.45 7.77
N ASN A 129 -3.23 -13.16 6.86
CA ASN A 129 -3.49 -12.68 5.49
C ASN A 129 -4.30 -11.37 5.42
N TYR A 130 -3.97 -10.42 6.30
CA TYR A 130 -4.62 -9.10 6.40
C TYR A 130 -3.74 -7.94 5.94
N LEU A 131 -2.62 -8.19 5.29
CA LEU A 131 -1.71 -7.13 4.83
C LEU A 131 -2.39 -6.09 3.94
N GLY A 132 -3.41 -6.49 3.17
CA GLY A 132 -4.19 -5.58 2.35
C GLY A 132 -4.96 -4.51 3.14
N TYR A 133 -5.12 -4.70 4.44
CA TYR A 133 -5.81 -3.77 5.34
C TYR A 133 -4.84 -3.02 6.26
N TYR A 134 -3.52 -3.17 6.07
CA TYR A 134 -2.50 -2.56 6.94
C TYR A 134 -2.75 -1.06 7.16
N GLU A 135 -2.99 -0.30 6.09
CA GLU A 135 -3.21 1.14 6.20
C GLU A 135 -4.50 1.48 6.97
N ASN A 136 -5.55 0.69 6.80
CA ASN A 136 -6.79 0.88 7.55
C ASN A 136 -6.56 0.72 9.06
N PHE A 137 -5.75 -0.27 9.48
CA PHE A 137 -5.38 -0.43 10.89
C PHE A 137 -4.53 0.74 11.40
N ILE A 138 -3.58 1.24 10.60
CA ILE A 138 -2.76 2.41 10.97
C ILE A 138 -3.63 3.67 11.05
N GLU A 139 -4.56 3.89 10.14
CA GLU A 139 -5.52 5.01 10.15
C GLU A 139 -6.47 4.92 11.35
N LEU A 140 -6.88 3.73 11.76
CA LEU A 140 -7.65 3.50 12.99
C LEU A 140 -6.86 3.84 14.26
N GLY A 141 -5.54 3.97 14.15
CA GLY A 141 -4.65 4.35 15.25
C GLY A 141 -3.83 3.22 15.85
N THR A 142 -3.84 2.03 15.24
CA THR A 142 -3.05 0.88 15.67
C THR A 142 -1.55 1.17 15.52
N LYS A 143 -0.83 1.30 16.64
CA LYS A 143 0.61 1.57 16.70
C LYS A 143 1.40 0.43 17.30
N GLU A 144 0.77 -0.33 18.18
CA GLU A 144 1.36 -1.43 18.92
C GLU A 144 0.43 -2.66 18.86
N LYS A 145 1.00 -3.84 19.10
CA LYS A 145 0.26 -5.10 19.14
C LYS A 145 -0.98 -5.04 20.04
N ILE A 146 -0.87 -4.33 21.15
CA ILE A 146 -1.94 -4.24 22.13
C ILE A 146 -3.16 -3.45 21.63
N ASP A 147 -2.96 -2.54 20.69
CA ASP A 147 -4.04 -1.70 20.14
C ASP A 147 -5.11 -2.52 19.40
N PHE A 148 -4.75 -3.77 19.00
CA PHE A 148 -5.72 -4.67 18.36
C PHE A 148 -6.90 -5.04 19.27
N GLU A 149 -6.76 -4.95 20.62
CA GLU A 149 -7.87 -5.19 21.54
C GLU A 149 -9.00 -4.16 21.41
N PHE A 150 -8.67 -2.95 20.92
CA PHE A 150 -9.64 -1.87 20.76
C PHE A 150 -10.32 -1.87 19.38
N VAL A 151 -9.89 -2.75 18.47
CA VAL A 151 -10.50 -2.88 17.15
C VAL A 151 -11.80 -3.66 17.26
N GLU A 152 -12.91 -3.00 16.96
CA GLU A 152 -14.23 -3.57 17.08
C GLU A 152 -14.67 -4.30 15.79
N TYR A 153 -15.70 -5.13 15.90
CA TYR A 153 -16.28 -5.83 14.75
C TYR A 153 -16.73 -4.86 13.65
N ASP A 154 -17.31 -3.73 14.02
CA ASP A 154 -17.81 -2.72 13.08
C ASP A 154 -16.67 -2.02 12.33
N ASP A 155 -15.51 -1.83 12.96
CA ASP A 155 -14.30 -1.32 12.29
C ASP A 155 -13.86 -2.26 11.18
N LEU A 156 -13.83 -3.57 11.45
CA LEU A 156 -13.44 -4.57 10.46
C LEU A 156 -14.41 -4.61 9.27
N ILE A 157 -15.70 -4.43 9.52
CA ILE A 157 -16.70 -4.31 8.45
C ILE A 157 -16.51 -3.03 7.64
N GLN A 158 -16.23 -1.89 8.29
CA GLN A 158 -15.97 -0.61 7.61
C GLN A 158 -14.70 -0.66 6.74
N MET A 159 -13.68 -1.40 7.18
CA MET A 159 -12.48 -1.69 6.38
C MET A 159 -12.78 -2.57 5.15
N GLY A 160 -13.98 -3.13 5.04
CA GLY A 160 -14.35 -4.05 3.97
C GLY A 160 -13.83 -5.48 4.14
N ILE A 161 -13.47 -5.87 5.38
CA ILE A 161 -13.02 -7.24 5.66
C ILE A 161 -14.22 -8.19 5.54
N PRO A 162 -14.12 -9.26 4.74
CA PRO A 162 -15.17 -10.24 4.58
C PRO A 162 -15.53 -10.91 5.92
N LYS A 163 -16.82 -11.08 6.20
CA LYS A 163 -17.31 -11.63 7.48
C LYS A 163 -16.71 -12.99 7.82
N GLU A 164 -16.49 -13.84 6.82
CA GLU A 164 -15.87 -15.14 6.97
C GLU A 164 -14.41 -15.09 7.44
N LYS A 165 -13.72 -13.96 7.20
CA LYS A 165 -12.35 -13.75 7.64
C LYS A 165 -12.26 -13.19 9.07
N ILE A 166 -13.28 -12.48 9.56
CA ILE A 166 -13.23 -11.81 10.87
C ILE A 166 -12.87 -12.77 12.02
N LYS A 167 -13.27 -14.04 11.90
CA LYS A 167 -12.89 -15.09 12.87
C LYS A 167 -11.37 -15.25 13.06
N ASP A 168 -10.58 -14.97 12.01
CA ASP A 168 -9.12 -15.10 12.06
C ASP A 168 -8.53 -13.94 12.86
N PHE A 169 -9.08 -12.74 12.70
CA PHE A 169 -8.75 -11.60 13.54
C PHE A 169 -9.14 -11.83 15.01
N THR A 170 -10.32 -12.37 15.27
CA THR A 170 -10.77 -12.68 16.64
C THR A 170 -9.83 -13.65 17.32
N LYS A 171 -9.33 -14.67 16.61
CA LYS A 171 -8.33 -15.61 17.15
C LYS A 171 -7.00 -14.94 17.43
N LEU A 172 -6.51 -14.10 16.51
CA LEU A 172 -5.29 -13.33 16.71
C LEU A 172 -5.40 -12.48 17.97
N ASN A 173 -6.49 -11.74 18.11
CA ASN A 173 -6.72 -10.87 19.27
C ASN A 173 -6.77 -11.66 20.58
N ALA A 174 -7.46 -12.82 20.60
CA ALA A 174 -7.46 -13.71 21.76
C ALA A 174 -6.05 -14.21 22.13
N THR A 175 -5.20 -14.49 21.14
CA THR A 175 -3.80 -14.88 21.37
C THR A 175 -3.01 -13.73 22.01
N ILE A 176 -3.13 -12.51 21.45
CA ILE A 176 -2.47 -11.32 21.98
C ILE A 176 -2.84 -11.09 23.47
N LEU A 177 -4.12 -11.21 23.79
CA LEU A 177 -4.61 -11.03 25.17
C LEU A 177 -4.13 -12.12 26.13
N SER A 178 -3.86 -13.33 25.62
CA SER A 178 -3.38 -14.45 26.45
C SER A 178 -1.90 -14.40 26.78
N GLU A 179 -1.13 -13.55 26.09
CA GLU A 179 0.32 -13.36 26.32
C GLU A 179 0.62 -12.28 27.39
N ARG A 180 -0.40 -11.71 28.01
CA ARG A 180 -0.31 -10.79 29.15
C ARG A 180 -0.16 -11.57 30.46
#